data_f3a34d81389b8d5c07827bd517e5c3e5
#
_entry.id   f3a34d81389b8d5c07827bd517e5c3e5
#
_cell.length_a   1.000
_cell.length_b   1.000
_cell.length_c   1.000
_cell.angle_alpha   90.00
_cell.angle_beta   90.00
_cell.angle_gamma   90.00
#
_symmetry.space_group_name_H-M   'P 1'
#
loop_
_entity.id
_entity.type
_entity.pdbx_description
1 polymer ?
#
loop_
_entity_poly.entity_id
_entity_poly.type
_entity_poly.pdbx_seq_one_letter_code
_entity_poly.pdbx_strand_id
1 'polypeptide(L)'
;MKNKQVMNRQTSSKELHLISCGWEKCTPEQSYGPGVRRYYTIHFVLSGQGYFYMNNRKYTLKAGQCFFIPPVTSSLYKAEPSDPWTYIWICFNGENAPTLCEHCHLTGETPVQQLNSVLPYQETILEMMAHPQLTPSGEAYIQSGLYRIIALLEEEFHASYTTMESNENFYITQAVDYIKKSPLQNITVTDVADYLHISRSHLYGLFKKHLGTTPQAFLTSANLMIN
;
A
#
# COMPACT_ATOMS: atom_id res chain seq x y z
N MET A 1 -22.61 18.29 4.54
CA MET A 1 -22.45 17.04 5.32
C MET A 1 -21.87 17.39 6.67
N LYS A 2 -22.31 16.74 7.76
CA LYS A 2 -21.62 16.85 9.06
C LYS A 2 -20.38 15.94 9.03
N ASN A 3 -19.31 16.33 9.72
CA ASN A 3 -18.11 15.49 9.89
C ASN A 3 -18.53 14.09 10.37
N LYS A 4 -18.04 13.07 9.73
CA LYS A 4 -18.41 11.67 10.00
C LYS A 4 -17.17 10.79 10.02
N GLN A 5 -17.08 9.98 11.04
CA GLN A 5 -16.03 8.97 11.19
C GLN A 5 -16.67 7.60 11.43
N VAL A 6 -16.05 6.60 10.89
CA VAL A 6 -16.39 5.20 11.10
C VAL A 6 -15.16 4.51 11.68
N MET A 7 -15.32 3.82 12.81
CA MET A 7 -14.25 3.04 13.44
C MET A 7 -14.56 1.54 13.29
N ASN A 8 -13.63 0.79 12.76
CA ASN A 8 -13.77 -0.67 12.75
C ASN A 8 -13.41 -1.22 14.13
N ARG A 9 -14.37 -1.86 14.79
CA ARG A 9 -14.21 -2.44 16.13
C ARG A 9 -13.94 -3.94 16.12
N GLN A 10 -14.09 -4.59 14.99
CA GLN A 10 -13.84 -6.02 14.81
C GLN A 10 -12.92 -6.21 13.61
N THR A 11 -11.77 -6.83 13.81
CA THR A 11 -10.84 -7.16 12.74
C THR A 11 -10.65 -8.66 12.71
N SER A 12 -11.11 -9.32 11.65
CA SER A 12 -10.84 -10.75 11.42
C SER A 12 -9.52 -10.96 10.67
N SER A 13 -9.07 -9.97 9.91
CA SER A 13 -7.85 -10.08 9.10
C SER A 13 -6.61 -9.57 9.84
N LYS A 14 -5.57 -10.42 9.93
CA LYS A 14 -4.23 -10.03 10.39
C LYS A 14 -3.39 -9.39 9.30
N GLU A 15 -3.65 -9.74 8.05
CA GLU A 15 -2.85 -9.33 6.90
C GLU A 15 -3.01 -7.83 6.60
N LEU A 16 -4.24 -7.37 6.52
CA LEU A 16 -4.59 -5.96 6.32
C LEU A 16 -5.98 -5.70 6.88
N HIS A 17 -6.16 -4.62 7.64
CA HIS A 17 -7.45 -4.27 8.22
C HIS A 17 -7.59 -2.77 8.44
N LEU A 18 -8.83 -2.29 8.30
CA LEU A 18 -9.17 -0.90 8.58
C LEU A 18 -9.23 -0.66 10.10
N ILE A 19 -8.67 0.44 10.55
CA ILE A 19 -8.83 0.99 11.91
C ILE A 19 -9.99 1.99 11.91
N SER A 20 -9.96 2.95 10.99
CA SER A 20 -11.03 3.95 10.82
C SER A 20 -10.97 4.57 9.43
N CYS A 21 -12.08 5.10 8.99
CA CYS A 21 -12.15 6.00 7.84
C CYS A 21 -13.13 7.13 8.10
N GLY A 22 -13.03 8.20 7.34
CA GLY A 22 -13.94 9.30 7.55
C GLY A 22 -13.83 10.43 6.52
N TRP A 23 -14.67 11.42 6.76
CA TRP A 23 -14.78 12.66 5.99
C TRP A 23 -14.84 13.83 6.94
N GLU A 24 -14.10 14.89 6.66
CA GLU A 24 -14.09 16.10 7.46
C GLU A 24 -13.95 17.37 6.63
N LYS A 25 -14.84 18.32 6.89
CA LYS A 25 -14.72 19.70 6.46
C LYS A 25 -14.14 20.51 7.62
N CYS A 26 -12.90 20.90 7.50
CA CYS A 26 -12.22 21.65 8.55
C CYS A 26 -12.72 23.09 8.66
N THR A 27 -12.67 23.61 9.87
CA THR A 27 -12.78 25.06 10.13
C THR A 27 -11.41 25.74 9.94
N PRO A 28 -11.36 27.07 9.77
CA PRO A 28 -10.10 27.80 9.73
C PRO A 28 -9.17 27.41 10.89
N GLU A 29 -7.90 27.20 10.58
CA GLU A 29 -6.85 26.83 11.54
C GLU A 29 -7.05 25.53 12.34
N GLN A 30 -8.10 24.77 12.07
CA GLN A 30 -8.30 23.48 12.71
C GLN A 30 -7.07 22.59 12.51
N SER A 31 -6.56 22.03 13.62
CA SER A 31 -5.31 21.28 13.61
C SER A 31 -5.42 19.96 14.37
N TYR A 32 -4.61 18.98 13.95
CA TYR A 32 -4.45 17.69 14.59
C TYR A 32 -2.98 17.38 14.82
N GLY A 33 -2.63 17.15 16.07
CA GLY A 33 -1.26 16.92 16.50
C GLY A 33 -0.64 18.15 17.18
N PRO A 34 0.69 18.11 17.48
CA PRO A 34 1.58 16.98 17.19
C PRO A 34 1.16 15.69 17.90
N GLY A 35 1.28 14.56 17.20
CA GLY A 35 0.88 13.28 17.75
C GLY A 35 1.56 12.10 17.03
N VAL A 36 1.63 10.98 17.75
CA VAL A 36 2.18 9.71 17.24
C VAL A 36 1.07 8.66 17.23
N ARG A 37 0.92 7.96 16.13
CA ARG A 37 -0.07 6.87 15.96
C ARG A 37 0.64 5.55 15.74
N ARG A 38 -0.05 4.43 16.04
CA ARG A 38 0.48 3.07 15.84
C ARG A 38 -0.03 2.40 14.57
N TYR A 39 -0.59 3.18 13.65
CA TYR A 39 -1.20 2.70 12.41
C TYR A 39 -0.88 3.65 11.26
N TYR A 40 -1.02 3.14 10.05
CA TYR A 40 -0.88 3.90 8.82
C TYR A 40 -2.08 4.82 8.61
N THR A 41 -1.85 6.02 8.10
CA THR A 41 -2.93 6.94 7.76
C THR A 41 -2.67 7.56 6.40
N ILE A 42 -3.69 7.58 5.54
CA ILE A 42 -3.67 8.30 4.27
C ILE A 42 -4.84 9.29 4.28
N HIS A 43 -4.54 10.54 3.99
CA HIS A 43 -5.53 11.59 3.79
C HIS A 43 -5.57 11.99 2.32
N PHE A 44 -6.75 12.23 1.79
CA PHE A 44 -6.98 12.67 0.41
C PHE A 44 -7.70 14.02 0.46
N VAL A 45 -7.06 15.07 -0.06
CA VAL A 45 -7.59 16.44 -0.02
C VAL A 45 -8.60 16.65 -1.14
N LEU A 46 -9.86 16.87 -0.79
CA LEU A 46 -10.97 17.05 -1.73
C LEU A 46 -11.10 18.49 -2.23
N SER A 47 -10.90 19.45 -1.34
CA SER A 47 -10.99 20.90 -1.63
C SER A 47 -10.19 21.69 -0.61
N GLY A 48 -9.90 22.96 -0.94
CA GLY A 48 -9.17 23.86 -0.03
C GLY A 48 -7.69 23.50 0.11
N GLN A 49 -7.06 24.04 1.14
CA GLN A 49 -5.64 23.94 1.38
C GLN A 49 -5.33 23.69 2.87
N GLY A 50 -4.11 23.18 3.12
CA GLY A 50 -3.61 23.01 4.48
C GLY A 50 -2.12 22.72 4.53
N TYR A 51 -1.64 22.59 5.74
CA TYR A 51 -0.23 22.38 6.04
C TYR A 51 -0.05 21.04 6.75
N PHE A 52 0.93 20.29 6.33
CA PHE A 52 1.33 19.04 6.95
C PHE A 52 2.80 19.13 7.37
N TYR A 53 3.09 18.72 8.59
CA TYR A 53 4.43 18.77 9.18
C TYR A 53 4.82 17.35 9.62
N MET A 54 5.94 16.89 9.13
CA MET A 54 6.53 15.59 9.46
C MET A 54 8.04 15.61 9.21
N ASN A 55 8.84 14.97 10.06
CA ASN A 55 10.29 14.87 9.93
C ASN A 55 10.98 16.25 9.77
N ASN A 56 10.55 17.27 10.54
CA ASN A 56 11.04 18.65 10.49
C ASN A 56 10.82 19.34 9.11
N ARG A 57 9.95 18.79 8.26
CA ARG A 57 9.56 19.41 6.98
C ARG A 57 8.12 19.89 7.03
N LYS A 58 7.88 21.00 6.34
CA LYS A 58 6.54 21.55 6.10
C LYS A 58 6.14 21.28 4.66
N TYR A 59 4.97 20.73 4.47
CA TYR A 59 4.33 20.53 3.17
C TYR A 59 3.07 21.38 3.10
N THR A 60 2.88 22.10 1.99
CA THR A 60 1.62 22.77 1.68
C THR A 60 0.85 21.89 0.71
N LEU A 61 -0.37 21.52 1.09
CA LEU A 61 -1.23 20.67 0.28
C LEU A 61 -2.48 21.41 -0.16
N LYS A 62 -2.97 21.02 -1.33
CA LYS A 62 -4.20 21.50 -1.95
C LYS A 62 -5.03 20.34 -2.48
N ALA A 63 -6.25 20.66 -2.93
CA ALA A 63 -7.12 19.68 -3.57
C ALA A 63 -6.41 18.87 -4.66
N GLY A 64 -6.70 17.57 -4.72
CA GLY A 64 -6.08 16.64 -5.65
C GLY A 64 -4.79 15.99 -5.13
N GLN A 65 -4.38 16.27 -3.92
CA GLN A 65 -3.19 15.66 -3.30
C GLN A 65 -3.58 14.71 -2.17
N CYS A 66 -2.71 13.75 -1.89
CA CYS A 66 -2.79 12.95 -0.68
C CYS A 66 -1.55 13.10 0.18
N PHE A 67 -1.68 12.81 1.47
CA PHE A 67 -0.55 12.72 2.38
C PHE A 67 -0.63 11.50 3.27
N PHE A 68 0.54 10.95 3.54
CA PHE A 68 0.74 9.70 4.23
C PHE A 68 1.46 9.92 5.58
N ILE A 69 0.99 9.23 6.61
CA ILE A 69 1.59 9.23 7.93
C ILE A 69 1.89 7.77 8.30
N PRO A 70 3.17 7.35 8.31
CA PRO A 70 3.55 6.02 8.78
C PRO A 70 3.37 5.89 10.30
N PRO A 71 3.27 4.66 10.82
CA PRO A 71 3.22 4.40 12.26
C PRO A 71 4.44 4.97 13.00
N VAL A 72 4.25 5.27 14.28
CA VAL A 72 5.29 5.72 15.21
C VAL A 72 6.02 7.00 14.74
N THR A 73 5.36 7.79 13.90
CA THR A 73 5.91 9.04 13.38
C THR A 73 5.14 10.24 13.96
N SER A 74 5.89 11.21 14.49
CA SER A 74 5.30 12.46 14.96
C SER A 74 4.87 13.33 13.78
N SER A 75 3.62 13.74 13.78
CA SER A 75 3.05 14.55 12.71
C SER A 75 2.05 15.57 13.25
N LEU A 76 1.94 16.68 12.53
CA LEU A 76 0.94 17.74 12.75
C LEU A 76 0.37 18.13 11.39
N TYR A 77 -0.93 18.32 11.31
CA TYR A 77 -1.53 18.90 10.11
C TYR A 77 -2.59 19.93 10.50
N LYS A 78 -2.71 21.00 9.71
CA LYS A 78 -3.50 22.18 10.01
C LYS A 78 -4.16 22.73 8.76
N ALA A 79 -5.45 23.09 8.86
CA ALA A 79 -6.18 23.75 7.79
C ALA A 79 -5.64 25.18 7.57
N GLU A 80 -5.61 25.61 6.32
CA GLU A 80 -5.30 26.99 5.95
C GLU A 80 -6.42 27.92 6.41
N PRO A 81 -6.11 29.12 7.00
CA PRO A 81 -7.13 29.99 7.58
C PRO A 81 -8.15 30.54 6.59
N SER A 82 -7.73 30.91 5.38
CA SER A 82 -8.59 31.57 4.38
C SER A 82 -9.28 30.57 3.43
N ASP A 83 -8.72 29.37 3.25
CA ASP A 83 -9.25 28.32 2.40
C ASP A 83 -9.08 26.92 3.06
N PRO A 84 -9.79 26.68 4.19
CA PRO A 84 -9.62 25.47 4.96
C PRO A 84 -10.05 24.24 4.16
N TRP A 85 -9.20 23.22 4.16
CA TRP A 85 -9.42 22.00 3.41
C TRP A 85 -10.62 21.16 3.89
N THR A 86 -11.15 20.40 2.94
CA THR A 86 -11.99 19.23 3.19
C THR A 86 -11.22 18.02 2.76
N TYR A 87 -11.15 16.97 3.59
CA TYR A 87 -10.48 15.73 3.26
C TYR A 87 -11.28 14.51 3.69
N ILE A 88 -10.91 13.40 3.09
CA ILE A 88 -11.27 12.06 3.53
C ILE A 88 -10.00 11.36 3.99
N TRP A 89 -10.15 10.33 4.83
CA TRP A 89 -8.99 9.55 5.28
C TRP A 89 -9.33 8.09 5.49
N ILE A 90 -8.28 7.28 5.48
CA ILE A 90 -8.26 5.91 5.98
C ILE A 90 -7.13 5.75 6.99
N CYS A 91 -7.40 4.97 8.05
CA CYS A 91 -6.40 4.48 8.98
C CYS A 91 -6.44 2.95 8.93
N PHE A 92 -5.31 2.31 8.76
CA PHE A 92 -5.24 0.86 8.61
C PHE A 92 -3.97 0.30 9.24
N ASN A 93 -3.95 -1.03 9.43
CA ASN A 93 -2.78 -1.76 9.89
C ASN A 93 -2.82 -3.20 9.33
N GLY A 94 -1.77 -3.97 9.59
CA GLY A 94 -1.66 -5.37 9.20
C GLY A 94 -0.24 -5.76 8.87
N GLU A 95 -0.01 -7.08 8.80
CA GLU A 95 1.31 -7.65 8.51
C GLU A 95 1.82 -7.26 7.10
N ASN A 96 0.90 -7.09 6.14
CA ASN A 96 1.20 -6.71 4.76
C ASN A 96 1.19 -5.19 4.52
N ALA A 97 0.75 -4.38 5.50
CA ALA A 97 0.63 -2.93 5.32
C ALA A 97 1.96 -2.24 4.95
N PRO A 98 3.14 -2.60 5.53
CA PRO A 98 4.42 -2.01 5.12
C PRO A 98 4.71 -2.21 3.63
N THR A 99 4.63 -3.45 3.16
CA THR A 99 4.91 -3.82 1.77
C THR A 99 3.95 -3.14 0.79
N LEU A 100 2.65 -3.09 1.12
CA LEU A 100 1.65 -2.42 0.30
C LEU A 100 1.89 -0.90 0.21
N CYS A 101 2.29 -0.26 1.31
CA CYS A 101 2.65 1.16 1.29
C CYS A 101 3.90 1.43 0.43
N GLU A 102 4.91 0.56 0.50
CA GLU A 102 6.11 0.65 -0.33
C GLU A 102 5.77 0.51 -1.82
N HIS A 103 4.92 -0.45 -2.20
CA HIS A 103 4.44 -0.60 -3.58
C HIS A 103 3.69 0.64 -4.08
N CYS A 104 2.95 1.31 -3.21
CA CYS A 104 2.29 2.58 -3.52
C CYS A 104 3.24 3.79 -3.45
N HIS A 105 4.54 3.62 -3.27
CA HIS A 105 5.51 4.71 -3.05
C HIS A 105 5.14 5.68 -1.92
N LEU A 106 4.35 5.23 -0.96
CA LEU A 106 3.97 5.97 0.23
C LEU A 106 4.99 5.69 1.34
N THR A 107 5.96 6.58 1.46
CA THR A 107 7.05 6.46 2.44
C THR A 107 7.14 7.68 3.34
N GLY A 108 7.89 7.56 4.44
CA GLY A 108 8.19 8.71 5.30
C GLY A 108 9.08 9.78 4.63
N GLU A 109 9.74 9.46 3.52
CA GLU A 109 10.58 10.39 2.76
C GLU A 109 9.79 11.14 1.68
N THR A 110 8.80 10.47 1.09
CA THR A 110 7.89 11.01 0.07
C THR A 110 6.44 10.94 0.54
N PRO A 111 6.08 11.65 1.63
CA PRO A 111 4.79 11.48 2.28
C PRO A 111 3.65 12.22 1.57
N VAL A 112 3.92 13.01 0.54
CA VAL A 112 2.92 13.78 -0.21
C VAL A 112 2.99 13.39 -1.67
N GLN A 113 1.83 13.07 -2.24
CA GLN A 113 1.70 12.68 -3.64
C GLN A 113 0.59 13.48 -4.34
N GLN A 114 0.76 13.71 -5.64
CA GLN A 114 -0.26 14.28 -6.51
C GLN A 114 -1.09 13.14 -7.10
N LEU A 115 -2.41 13.25 -7.04
CA LEU A 115 -3.35 12.27 -7.62
C LEU A 115 -3.88 12.76 -8.97
N ASN A 116 -4.15 11.84 -9.88
CA ASN A 116 -4.87 12.13 -11.12
C ASN A 116 -6.32 12.52 -10.83
N SER A 117 -6.96 11.84 -9.89
CA SER A 117 -8.30 12.14 -9.41
C SER A 117 -8.51 11.65 -7.97
N VAL A 118 -9.15 12.45 -7.13
CA VAL A 118 -9.57 12.05 -5.79
C VAL A 118 -10.93 11.34 -5.77
N LEU A 119 -11.69 11.38 -6.85
CA LEU A 119 -13.06 10.86 -6.90
C LEU A 119 -13.16 9.36 -6.60
N PRO A 120 -12.34 8.46 -7.18
CA PRO A 120 -12.42 7.03 -6.89
C PRO A 120 -12.18 6.70 -5.41
N TYR A 121 -11.28 7.42 -4.76
CA TYR A 121 -11.01 7.28 -3.32
C TYR A 121 -12.18 7.78 -2.49
N GLN A 122 -12.77 8.92 -2.87
CA GLN A 122 -13.93 9.49 -2.20
C GLN A 122 -15.14 8.55 -2.28
N GLU A 123 -15.46 8.04 -3.44
CA GLU A 123 -16.57 7.09 -3.66
C GLU A 123 -16.38 5.84 -2.80
N THR A 124 -15.19 5.25 -2.83
CA THR A 124 -14.88 4.04 -2.07
C THR A 124 -15.00 4.27 -0.56
N ILE A 125 -14.45 5.37 -0.03
CA ILE A 125 -14.52 5.66 1.41
C ILE A 125 -15.97 5.95 1.84
N LEU A 126 -16.75 6.68 1.03
CA LEU A 126 -18.15 6.96 1.33
C LEU A 126 -18.99 5.68 1.31
N GLU A 127 -18.72 4.75 0.40
CA GLU A 127 -19.35 3.42 0.36
C GLU A 127 -19.01 2.63 1.63
N MET A 128 -17.74 2.54 2.02
CA MET A 128 -17.34 1.91 3.29
C MET A 128 -18.07 2.48 4.50
N MET A 129 -18.24 3.82 4.53
CA MET A 129 -18.95 4.52 5.61
C MET A 129 -20.47 4.29 5.62
N ALA A 130 -21.04 3.86 4.51
CA ALA A 130 -22.48 3.60 4.38
C ALA A 130 -22.89 2.22 4.94
N HIS A 131 -21.95 1.28 5.04
CA HIS A 131 -22.24 -0.08 5.48
C HIS A 131 -22.16 -0.25 7.00
N PRO A 132 -23.07 -1.03 7.62
CA PRO A 132 -23.03 -1.33 9.06
C PRO A 132 -21.79 -2.19 9.41
N GLN A 133 -21.00 -1.74 10.36
CA GLN A 133 -19.74 -2.39 10.75
C GLN A 133 -19.88 -3.65 11.60
N LEU A 134 -21.06 -3.90 12.12
CA LEU A 134 -21.30 -5.02 13.05
C LEU A 134 -21.92 -6.24 12.34
N THR A 135 -21.91 -6.28 11.02
CA THR A 135 -22.41 -7.40 10.24
C THR A 135 -21.30 -8.03 9.40
N PRO A 136 -21.33 -9.36 9.16
CA PRO A 136 -20.33 -10.01 8.31
C PRO A 136 -20.25 -9.38 6.90
N SER A 137 -21.38 -8.97 6.34
CA SER A 137 -21.42 -8.28 5.04
C SER A 137 -20.80 -6.88 5.12
N GLY A 138 -21.06 -6.13 6.21
CA GLY A 138 -20.45 -4.81 6.43
C GLY A 138 -18.94 -4.89 6.58
N GLU A 139 -18.42 -5.90 7.30
CA GLU A 139 -16.98 -6.15 7.39
C GLU A 139 -16.38 -6.47 6.02
N ALA A 140 -17.04 -7.29 5.20
CA ALA A 140 -16.61 -7.60 3.84
C ALA A 140 -16.57 -6.36 2.94
N TYR A 141 -17.58 -5.47 3.01
CA TYR A 141 -17.58 -4.19 2.29
C TYR A 141 -16.41 -3.29 2.70
N ILE A 142 -16.18 -3.16 4.00
CA ILE A 142 -15.06 -2.35 4.52
C ILE A 142 -13.73 -2.91 4.06
N GLN A 143 -13.54 -4.22 4.14
CA GLN A 143 -12.31 -4.89 3.74
C GLN A 143 -12.07 -4.79 2.23
N SER A 144 -13.09 -5.00 1.42
CA SER A 144 -13.02 -4.85 -0.05
C SER A 144 -12.69 -3.41 -0.45
N GLY A 145 -13.29 -2.41 0.23
CA GLY A 145 -12.99 -1.00 0.00
C GLY A 145 -11.56 -0.63 0.35
N LEU A 146 -11.01 -1.17 1.45
CA LEU A 146 -9.60 -0.96 1.81
C LEU A 146 -8.66 -1.51 0.72
N TYR A 147 -8.86 -2.75 0.26
CA TYR A 147 -8.08 -3.32 -0.84
C TYR A 147 -8.25 -2.54 -2.15
N ARG A 148 -9.46 -2.04 -2.44
CA ARG A 148 -9.70 -1.20 -3.62
C ARG A 148 -8.89 0.09 -3.57
N ILE A 149 -8.80 0.74 -2.40
CA ILE A 149 -7.97 1.96 -2.24
C ILE A 149 -6.49 1.65 -2.48
N ILE A 150 -5.98 0.54 -1.94
CA ILE A 150 -4.59 0.12 -2.18
C ILE A 150 -4.36 -0.14 -3.68
N ALA A 151 -5.26 -0.87 -4.35
CA ALA A 151 -5.15 -1.14 -5.78
C ALA A 151 -5.14 0.16 -6.62
N LEU A 152 -6.02 1.12 -6.31
CA LEU A 152 -6.04 2.43 -6.97
C LEU A 152 -4.72 3.20 -6.78
N LEU A 153 -4.14 3.16 -5.58
CA LEU A 153 -2.85 3.80 -5.30
C LEU A 153 -1.70 3.10 -6.04
N GLU A 154 -1.71 1.77 -6.07
CA GLU A 154 -0.72 1.00 -6.83
C GLU A 154 -0.81 1.30 -8.33
N GLU A 155 -2.01 1.29 -8.92
CA GLU A 155 -2.20 1.65 -10.32
C GLU A 155 -1.71 3.08 -10.63
N GLU A 156 -1.96 4.03 -9.74
CA GLU A 156 -1.61 5.43 -9.95
C GLU A 156 -0.11 5.69 -9.82
N PHE A 157 0.55 5.09 -8.85
CA PHE A 157 1.96 5.34 -8.57
C PHE A 157 2.92 4.31 -9.15
N HIS A 158 2.41 3.12 -9.49
CA HIS A 158 3.20 2.05 -10.13
C HIS A 158 3.42 2.29 -11.64
N ALA A 159 2.61 3.11 -12.27
CA ALA A 159 2.72 3.43 -13.70
C ALA A 159 4.07 4.06 -14.12
N SER A 160 4.91 4.42 -13.14
CA SER A 160 6.28 4.92 -13.37
C SER A 160 7.35 3.82 -13.39
N TYR A 161 7.04 2.60 -12.94
CA TYR A 161 7.93 1.45 -13.08
C TYR A 161 7.63 0.76 -14.41
N THR A 162 8.60 0.74 -15.30
CA THR A 162 8.50 -0.04 -16.53
C THR A 162 8.10 -1.46 -16.16
N THR A 163 6.92 -1.85 -16.62
CA THR A 163 6.25 -3.14 -16.39
C THR A 163 7.13 -4.39 -16.62
N MET A 164 8.28 -4.23 -17.24
CA MET A 164 9.24 -5.31 -17.49
C MET A 164 10.12 -5.65 -16.28
N GLU A 165 10.67 -4.66 -15.56
CA GLU A 165 11.59 -4.96 -14.43
C GLU A 165 10.88 -5.48 -13.18
N SER A 166 9.67 -5.01 -12.91
CA SER A 166 8.88 -5.49 -11.77
C SER A 166 8.43 -6.95 -11.96
N ASN A 167 8.02 -7.31 -13.19
CA ASN A 167 7.65 -8.69 -13.51
C ASN A 167 8.86 -9.63 -13.44
N GLU A 168 10.02 -9.21 -13.94
CA GLU A 168 11.24 -10.01 -13.89
C GLU A 168 11.72 -10.28 -12.46
N ASN A 169 11.71 -9.24 -11.59
CA ASN A 169 12.05 -9.38 -10.17
C ASN A 169 11.04 -10.29 -9.44
N PHE A 170 9.76 -10.16 -9.75
CA PHE A 170 8.72 -11.05 -9.22
C PHE A 170 9.00 -12.51 -9.58
N TYR A 171 9.25 -12.81 -10.86
CA TYR A 171 9.56 -14.18 -11.30
C TYR A 171 10.81 -14.74 -10.63
N ILE A 172 11.86 -13.95 -10.47
CA ILE A 172 13.10 -14.39 -9.80
C ILE A 172 12.83 -14.68 -8.32
N THR A 173 12.11 -13.80 -7.62
CA THR A 173 11.77 -14.02 -6.21
C THR A 173 10.94 -15.29 -6.03
N GLN A 174 9.89 -15.47 -6.84
CA GLN A 174 9.06 -16.67 -6.80
C GLN A 174 9.83 -17.95 -7.15
N ALA A 175 10.74 -17.88 -8.14
CA ALA A 175 11.60 -19.02 -8.48
C ALA A 175 12.49 -19.44 -7.31
N VAL A 176 13.17 -18.47 -6.69
CA VAL A 176 14.07 -18.71 -5.55
C VAL A 176 13.29 -19.25 -4.35
N ASP A 177 12.12 -18.70 -4.07
CA ASP A 177 11.24 -19.15 -2.99
C ASP A 177 10.71 -20.57 -3.22
N TYR A 178 10.28 -20.88 -4.44
CA TYR A 178 9.84 -22.22 -4.80
C TYR A 178 10.95 -23.24 -4.61
N ILE A 179 12.17 -22.94 -5.09
CA ILE A 179 13.35 -23.79 -4.93
C ILE A 179 13.68 -24.01 -3.45
N LYS A 180 13.64 -22.97 -2.62
CA LYS A 180 13.97 -23.04 -1.18
C LYS A 180 12.92 -23.77 -0.35
N LYS A 181 11.64 -23.66 -0.70
CA LYS A 181 10.51 -24.26 0.04
C LYS A 181 10.21 -25.68 -0.38
N SER A 182 10.68 -26.13 -1.54
CA SER A 182 10.42 -27.48 -2.02
C SER A 182 11.38 -28.47 -1.38
N PRO A 183 10.89 -29.62 -0.87
CA PRO A 183 11.76 -30.65 -0.35
C PRO A 183 12.72 -31.10 -1.46
N LEU A 184 14.01 -31.13 -1.17
CA LEU A 184 15.17 -31.16 -2.07
C LEU A 184 15.32 -32.42 -2.96
N GLN A 185 14.30 -33.20 -3.16
CA GLN A 185 14.35 -34.38 -3.98
C GLN A 185 13.76 -34.07 -5.36
N ASN A 186 14.67 -33.90 -6.34
CA ASN A 186 14.42 -33.94 -7.78
C ASN A 186 13.69 -32.76 -8.44
N ILE A 187 13.76 -31.51 -7.91
CA ILE A 187 13.24 -30.37 -8.66
C ILE A 187 14.12 -30.11 -9.87
N THR A 188 13.49 -30.04 -11.02
CA THR A 188 14.12 -29.71 -12.31
C THR A 188 13.87 -28.25 -12.69
N VAL A 189 14.67 -27.73 -13.63
CA VAL A 189 14.41 -26.38 -14.23
C VAL A 189 13.03 -26.34 -14.90
N THR A 190 12.53 -27.46 -15.39
CA THR A 190 11.20 -27.53 -15.97
C THR A 190 10.13 -27.33 -14.93
N ASP A 191 10.24 -27.94 -13.74
CA ASP A 191 9.26 -27.79 -12.67
C ASP A 191 9.18 -26.32 -12.18
N VAL A 192 10.32 -25.62 -12.12
CA VAL A 192 10.36 -24.19 -11.78
C VAL A 192 9.68 -23.34 -12.87
N ALA A 193 9.94 -23.64 -14.14
CA ALA A 193 9.34 -22.91 -15.26
C ALA A 193 7.81 -23.12 -15.33
N ASP A 194 7.36 -24.35 -15.11
CA ASP A 194 5.94 -24.73 -15.09
C ASP A 194 5.21 -24.09 -13.89
N TYR A 195 5.81 -24.08 -12.71
CA TYR A 195 5.28 -23.40 -11.55
C TYR A 195 5.04 -21.89 -11.79
N LEU A 196 5.96 -21.25 -12.51
CA LEU A 196 5.89 -19.82 -12.84
C LEU A 196 5.07 -19.52 -14.11
N HIS A 197 4.58 -20.55 -14.80
CA HIS A 197 3.88 -20.45 -16.10
C HIS A 197 4.67 -19.67 -17.17
N ILE A 198 6.01 -19.87 -17.21
CA ILE A 198 6.91 -19.25 -18.20
C ILE A 198 7.72 -20.29 -18.97
N SER A 199 8.27 -19.89 -20.11
CA SER A 199 9.16 -20.77 -20.85
C SER A 199 10.52 -20.96 -20.13
N ARG A 200 11.14 -22.12 -20.32
CA ARG A 200 12.50 -22.38 -19.81
C ARG A 200 13.51 -21.35 -20.30
N SER A 201 13.42 -20.93 -21.57
CA SER A 201 14.32 -19.92 -22.14
C SER A 201 14.16 -18.57 -21.42
N HIS A 202 12.94 -18.18 -21.08
CA HIS A 202 12.66 -16.97 -20.31
C HIS A 202 13.25 -17.08 -18.89
N LEU A 203 13.04 -18.21 -18.21
CA LEU A 203 13.63 -18.45 -16.89
C LEU A 203 15.17 -18.39 -16.90
N TYR A 204 15.82 -18.95 -17.93
CA TYR A 204 17.27 -18.85 -18.10
C TYR A 204 17.73 -17.39 -18.27
N GLY A 205 17.03 -16.60 -19.08
CA GLY A 205 17.31 -15.16 -19.26
C GLY A 205 17.22 -14.39 -17.94
N LEU A 206 16.16 -14.61 -17.18
CA LEU A 206 15.94 -13.99 -15.87
C LEU A 206 17.06 -14.31 -14.87
N PHE A 207 17.42 -15.59 -14.72
CA PHE A 207 18.48 -16.01 -13.81
C PHE A 207 19.84 -15.41 -14.19
N LYS A 208 20.15 -15.37 -15.48
CA LYS A 208 21.40 -14.76 -15.96
C LYS A 208 21.43 -13.27 -15.69
N LYS A 209 20.34 -12.57 -15.97
CA LYS A 209 20.23 -11.11 -15.82
C LYS A 209 20.29 -10.68 -14.34
N HIS A 210 19.53 -11.33 -13.45
CA HIS A 210 19.33 -10.88 -12.08
C HIS A 210 20.23 -11.57 -11.05
N LEU A 211 20.65 -12.81 -11.29
CA LEU A 211 21.47 -13.59 -10.36
C LEU A 211 22.86 -13.94 -10.89
N GLY A 212 23.18 -13.57 -12.14
CA GLY A 212 24.48 -13.87 -12.76
C GLY A 212 24.75 -15.36 -13.01
N THR A 213 23.78 -16.24 -12.72
CA THR A 213 23.93 -17.70 -12.79
C THR A 213 22.86 -18.33 -13.69
N THR A 214 22.91 -19.64 -13.89
CA THR A 214 21.83 -20.38 -14.57
C THR A 214 20.88 -21.01 -13.56
N PRO A 215 19.60 -21.25 -13.92
CA PRO A 215 18.68 -21.96 -13.03
C PRO A 215 19.20 -23.33 -12.60
N GLN A 216 19.87 -24.07 -13.51
CA GLN A 216 20.46 -25.38 -13.20
C GLN A 216 21.61 -25.28 -12.19
N ALA A 217 22.51 -24.32 -12.36
CA ALA A 217 23.61 -24.09 -11.41
C ALA A 217 23.10 -23.65 -10.03
N PHE A 218 22.04 -22.82 -10.01
CA PHE A 218 21.39 -22.41 -8.76
C PHE A 218 20.74 -23.58 -8.03
N LEU A 219 20.01 -24.44 -8.73
CA LEU A 219 19.44 -25.69 -8.17
C LEU A 219 20.53 -26.59 -7.59
N THR A 220 21.63 -26.78 -8.32
CA THR A 220 22.76 -27.60 -7.84
C THR A 220 23.38 -27.02 -6.58
N SER A 221 23.60 -25.73 -6.53
CA SER A 221 24.16 -25.07 -5.34
C SER A 221 23.22 -25.10 -4.14
N ALA A 222 21.91 -24.92 -4.36
CA ALA A 222 20.90 -25.01 -3.30
C ALA A 222 20.86 -26.42 -2.68
N ASN A 223 21.00 -27.47 -3.51
CA ASN A 223 21.05 -28.86 -3.05
C ASN A 223 22.33 -29.19 -2.24
N LEU A 224 23.43 -28.50 -2.51
CA LEU A 224 24.71 -28.70 -1.77
C LEU A 224 24.74 -28.01 -0.39
N MET A 225 23.91 -27.01 -0.15
CA MET A 225 23.87 -26.27 1.13
C MET A 225 23.04 -26.95 2.23
N ILE A 226 22.38 -28.06 1.93
CA ILE A 226 21.43 -28.74 2.84
C ILE A 226 21.90 -30.17 3.18
N ASN A 227 22.96 -30.68 2.56
CA ASN A 227 23.70 -31.88 2.97
C ASN A 227 24.93 -31.50 3.79
#